data_ff2298ad3f56d24ad0cdfbba1b253550
#
_entry.id   ff2298ad3f56d24ad0cdfbba1b253550
#
_cell.length_a   1.000
_cell.length_b   1.000
_cell.length_c   1.000
_cell.angle_alpha   90.00
_cell.angle_beta   90.00
_cell.angle_gamma   90.00
#
_symmetry.space_group_name_H-M   'P 1'
#
loop_
_entity.id
_entity.type
_entity.pdbx_description
1 polymer ?
#
loop_
_entity_poly.entity_id
_entity_poly.type
_entity_poly.pdbx_seq_one_letter_code
_entity_poly.pdbx_strand_id
1 'polypeptide(L)'
;TDDIVVTLPTGVMVDTLITAVASVDGAEVDSIRPFTGRVDRRGQVEMLAQIAEHSGSLGATLDELVRVMPSAVTSSWAVVLRTSNEGLTRAAASPAAPEDDGSRPQMPPIEAARILQPDFDGWAPDSWFQLGTSLTITPLHGTDLVLVVGRVGGPDFLASEVREIGDLGCIVGAILR
;
A
#
# COMPACT_ATOMS: atom_id res chain seq x y z
N THR A 1 7.48 -9.86 13.92
CA THR A 1 6.16 -9.23 14.13
C THR A 1 5.12 -10.17 13.56
N ASP A 2 4.13 -10.56 14.37
CA ASP A 2 3.08 -11.51 13.97
C ASP A 2 1.73 -10.77 13.98
N ASP A 3 0.95 -10.93 12.93
CA ASP A 3 -0.41 -10.43 12.86
C ASP A 3 -1.38 -11.52 13.36
N ILE A 4 -2.20 -11.18 14.35
CA ILE A 4 -3.16 -12.10 14.95
C ILE A 4 -4.56 -11.54 14.79
N VAL A 5 -5.45 -12.31 14.15
CA VAL A 5 -6.88 -11.99 14.08
C VAL A 5 -7.60 -12.75 15.19
N VAL A 6 -8.31 -12.02 16.04
CA VAL A 6 -9.09 -12.61 17.14
C VAL A 6 -10.55 -12.20 17.04
N THR A 7 -11.45 -13.10 17.41
CA THR A 7 -12.86 -12.77 17.59
C THR A 7 -13.12 -12.58 19.08
N LEU A 8 -13.55 -11.38 19.47
CA LEU A 8 -13.94 -11.11 20.84
C LEU A 8 -15.39 -11.57 21.08
N PRO A 9 -15.66 -12.25 22.20
CA PRO A 9 -17.03 -12.55 22.62
C PRO A 9 -17.84 -11.27 22.83
N THR A 10 -19.15 -11.37 22.68
CA THR A 10 -20.06 -10.25 22.92
C THR A 10 -19.88 -9.67 24.33
N GLY A 11 -19.63 -8.37 24.42
CA GLY A 11 -19.43 -7.68 25.69
C GLY A 11 -17.98 -7.65 26.19
N VAL A 12 -17.04 -8.30 25.51
CA VAL A 12 -15.61 -8.18 25.83
C VAL A 12 -15.04 -6.94 25.15
N MET A 13 -14.39 -6.08 25.91
CA MET A 13 -13.76 -4.85 25.41
C MET A 13 -12.38 -5.17 24.82
N VAL A 14 -11.96 -4.40 23.82
CA VAL A 14 -10.63 -4.50 23.20
C VAL A 14 -9.50 -4.34 24.22
N ASP A 15 -9.70 -3.48 25.25
CA ASP A 15 -8.74 -3.28 26.33
C ASP A 15 -8.41 -4.57 27.11
N THR A 16 -9.36 -5.50 27.20
CA THR A 16 -9.14 -6.80 27.82
C THR A 16 -8.12 -7.62 27.02
N LEU A 17 -8.19 -7.55 25.67
CA LEU A 17 -7.23 -8.22 24.80
C LEU A 17 -5.83 -7.60 24.93
N ILE A 18 -5.75 -6.26 24.94
CA ILE A 18 -4.48 -5.54 25.11
C ILE A 18 -3.82 -5.96 26.43
N THR A 19 -4.58 -5.97 27.52
CA THR A 19 -4.10 -6.38 28.83
C THR A 19 -3.63 -7.82 28.85
N ALA A 20 -4.37 -8.72 28.20
CA ALA A 20 -3.99 -10.14 28.10
C ALA A 20 -2.68 -10.35 27.34
N VAL A 21 -2.49 -9.66 26.22
CA VAL A 21 -1.24 -9.72 25.44
C VAL A 21 -0.08 -9.13 26.23
N ALA A 22 -0.27 -7.95 26.85
CA ALA A 22 0.76 -7.29 27.66
C ALA A 22 1.18 -8.09 28.90
N SER A 23 0.38 -9.06 29.34
CA SER A 23 0.72 -9.96 30.44
C SER A 23 1.67 -11.12 30.04
N VAL A 24 1.91 -11.29 28.74
CA VAL A 24 2.83 -12.30 28.21
C VAL A 24 4.22 -11.70 28.13
N ASP A 25 5.20 -12.32 28.75
CA ASP A 25 6.58 -11.86 28.74
C ASP A 25 7.16 -11.84 27.32
N GLY A 26 7.71 -10.69 26.92
CA GLY A 26 8.26 -10.47 25.58
C GLY A 26 7.21 -10.20 24.50
N ALA A 27 5.92 -10.08 24.83
CA ALA A 27 4.88 -9.65 23.90
C ALA A 27 4.56 -8.16 24.06
N GLU A 28 4.53 -7.44 22.96
CA GLU A 28 4.14 -6.04 22.90
C GLU A 28 3.08 -5.85 21.82
N VAL A 29 2.05 -5.03 22.11
CA VAL A 29 1.01 -4.69 21.14
C VAL A 29 1.43 -3.43 20.41
N ASP A 30 1.80 -3.56 19.17
CA ASP A 30 2.17 -2.45 18.29
C ASP A 30 0.93 -1.66 17.85
N SER A 31 -0.10 -2.36 17.36
CA SER A 31 -1.35 -1.74 16.94
C SER A 31 -2.54 -2.69 17.09
N ILE A 32 -3.75 -2.13 17.29
CA ILE A 32 -5.01 -2.86 17.24
C ILE A 32 -5.98 -2.12 16.34
N ARG A 33 -6.64 -2.85 15.45
CA ARG A 33 -7.67 -2.30 14.58
C ARG A 33 -8.84 -3.28 14.43
N PRO A 34 -10.07 -2.78 14.21
CA PRO A 34 -11.16 -3.65 13.85
C PRO A 34 -10.85 -4.38 12.55
N PHE A 35 -10.95 -5.69 12.58
CA PHE A 35 -10.92 -6.50 11.37
C PHE A 35 -12.33 -6.54 10.79
N THR A 36 -12.61 -5.75 9.76
CA THR A 36 -13.93 -5.63 9.13
C THR A 36 -14.12 -6.53 7.94
N GLY A 37 -13.13 -7.37 7.61
CA GLY A 37 -13.18 -8.17 6.40
C GLY A 37 -12.71 -9.60 6.61
N ARG A 38 -13.26 -10.48 5.84
CA ARG A 38 -12.55 -11.68 5.38
C ARG A 38 -11.27 -11.17 4.71
N VAL A 39 -10.16 -11.87 4.91
CA VAL A 39 -9.06 -11.80 3.95
C VAL A 39 -9.69 -12.20 2.61
N ASP A 40 -10.21 -11.21 1.88
CA ASP A 40 -10.96 -11.50 0.66
C ASP A 40 -9.96 -11.70 -0.48
N ARG A 41 -9.34 -12.87 -0.45
CA ARG A 41 -8.52 -13.35 -1.57
C ARG A 41 -9.30 -13.34 -2.89
N ARG A 42 -10.63 -13.36 -2.82
CA ARG A 42 -11.49 -13.26 -4.00
C ARG A 42 -11.41 -11.87 -4.62
N GLY A 43 -11.47 -10.81 -3.81
CA GLY A 43 -11.34 -9.43 -4.30
C GLY A 43 -9.98 -9.17 -4.95
N GLN A 44 -8.91 -9.75 -4.41
CA GLN A 44 -7.58 -9.63 -5.01
C GLN A 44 -7.44 -10.36 -6.35
N VAL A 45 -7.97 -11.58 -6.45
CA VAL A 45 -7.98 -12.33 -7.72
C VAL A 45 -8.83 -11.61 -8.76
N GLU A 46 -9.99 -11.09 -8.37
CA GLU A 46 -10.85 -10.30 -9.25
C GLU A 46 -10.17 -9.02 -9.70
N MET A 47 -9.50 -8.31 -8.80
CA MET A 47 -8.68 -7.14 -9.12
C MET A 47 -7.60 -7.47 -10.16
N LEU A 48 -6.84 -8.54 -9.94
CA LEU A 48 -5.78 -8.95 -10.87
C LEU A 48 -6.34 -9.34 -12.24
N ALA A 49 -7.52 -9.98 -12.29
CA ALA A 49 -8.21 -10.30 -13.54
C ALA A 49 -8.62 -9.01 -14.28
N GLN A 50 -9.21 -8.03 -13.57
CA GLN A 50 -9.58 -6.74 -14.15
C GLN A 50 -8.36 -5.99 -14.72
N ILE A 51 -7.23 -5.98 -14.01
CA ILE A 51 -5.99 -5.37 -14.50
C ILE A 51 -5.51 -6.10 -15.76
N ALA A 52 -5.53 -7.44 -15.76
CA ALA A 52 -5.09 -8.27 -16.88
C ALA A 52 -5.95 -8.08 -18.14
N GLU A 53 -7.25 -7.82 -18.00
CA GLU A 53 -8.13 -7.52 -19.14
C GLU A 53 -7.70 -6.27 -19.91
N HIS A 54 -7.00 -5.35 -19.27
CA HIS A 54 -6.48 -4.12 -19.89
C HIS A 54 -5.02 -4.21 -20.36
N SER A 55 -4.39 -5.38 -20.27
CA SER A 55 -2.94 -5.58 -20.57
C SER A 55 -2.50 -5.19 -21.97
N GLY A 56 -3.44 -5.02 -22.91
CA GLY A 56 -3.15 -4.54 -24.26
C GLY A 56 -2.78 -3.05 -24.36
N SER A 57 -2.95 -2.26 -23.29
CA SER A 57 -2.63 -0.82 -23.26
C SER A 57 -2.06 -0.44 -21.89
N LEU A 58 -0.80 -0.02 -21.86
CA LEU A 58 -0.13 0.38 -20.63
C LEU A 58 -0.94 1.44 -19.86
N GLY A 59 -1.41 2.49 -20.54
CA GLY A 59 -2.20 3.55 -19.90
C GLY A 59 -3.47 2.99 -19.25
N ALA A 60 -4.27 2.22 -20.00
CA ALA A 60 -5.50 1.63 -19.48
C ALA A 60 -5.23 0.68 -18.29
N THR A 61 -4.16 -0.10 -18.37
CA THR A 61 -3.76 -1.01 -17.28
C THR A 61 -3.38 -0.24 -16.03
N LEU A 62 -2.63 0.86 -16.16
CA LEU A 62 -2.23 1.69 -15.02
C LEU A 62 -3.42 2.46 -14.41
N ASP A 63 -4.33 2.96 -15.24
CA ASP A 63 -5.56 3.62 -14.78
C ASP A 63 -6.44 2.64 -14.00
N GLU A 64 -6.59 1.41 -14.49
CA GLU A 64 -7.33 0.37 -13.78
C GLU A 64 -6.63 -0.03 -12.47
N LEU A 65 -5.30 -0.19 -12.48
CA LEU A 65 -4.52 -0.50 -11.28
C LEU A 65 -4.78 0.52 -10.16
N VAL A 66 -4.64 1.82 -10.44
CA VAL A 66 -4.83 2.86 -9.41
C VAL A 66 -6.29 3.00 -8.99
N ARG A 67 -7.24 2.61 -9.82
CA ARG A 67 -8.67 2.60 -9.51
C ARG A 67 -9.04 1.51 -8.49
N VAL A 68 -8.51 0.30 -8.68
CA VAL A 68 -8.89 -0.88 -7.85
C VAL A 68 -8.02 -1.07 -6.62
N MET A 69 -6.76 -0.66 -6.68
CA MET A 69 -5.77 -0.89 -5.63
C MET A 69 -6.18 -0.35 -4.26
N PRO A 70 -6.75 0.88 -4.12
CA PRO A 70 -7.13 1.39 -2.81
C PRO A 70 -8.09 0.46 -2.06
N SER A 71 -9.06 -0.12 -2.73
CA SER A 71 -10.01 -1.05 -2.12
C SER A 71 -9.37 -2.39 -1.77
N ALA A 72 -8.46 -2.87 -2.62
CA ALA A 72 -7.83 -4.18 -2.45
C ALA A 72 -6.89 -4.25 -1.23
N VAL A 73 -6.22 -3.14 -0.89
CA VAL A 73 -5.25 -3.07 0.21
C VAL A 73 -5.68 -2.14 1.35
N THR A 74 -6.97 -1.81 1.43
CA THR A 74 -7.53 -0.94 2.47
C THR A 74 -6.73 0.36 2.61
N SER A 75 -6.52 1.05 1.49
CA SER A 75 -5.87 2.36 1.43
C SER A 75 -6.83 3.44 0.92
N SER A 76 -6.43 4.70 1.04
CA SER A 76 -7.25 5.85 0.62
C SER A 76 -7.01 6.21 -0.84
N TRP A 77 -5.77 6.02 -1.31
CA TRP A 77 -5.36 6.37 -2.66
C TRP A 77 -4.16 5.55 -3.15
N ALA A 78 -3.94 5.59 -4.45
CA ALA A 78 -2.81 4.97 -5.11
C ALA A 78 -2.24 5.86 -6.21
N VAL A 79 -0.92 5.82 -6.41
CA VAL A 79 -0.19 6.52 -7.47
C VAL A 79 0.83 5.57 -8.08
N VAL A 80 0.93 5.56 -9.40
CA VAL A 80 2.03 4.92 -10.12
C VAL A 80 3.00 5.99 -10.60
N LEU A 81 4.26 5.82 -10.26
CA LEU A 81 5.35 6.69 -10.70
C LEU A 81 6.26 5.94 -11.67
N ARG A 82 6.73 6.65 -12.68
CA ARG A 82 7.77 6.18 -13.60
C ARG A 82 9.11 6.74 -13.15
N THR A 83 10.10 5.88 -13.08
CA THR A 83 11.49 6.26 -12.78
C THR A 83 12.25 6.48 -14.08
N SER A 84 13.00 7.57 -14.17
CA SER A 84 13.86 7.88 -15.31
C SER A 84 15.11 8.63 -14.87
N ASN A 85 16.05 8.82 -15.80
CA ASN A 85 17.23 9.64 -15.55
C ASN A 85 16.88 11.14 -15.33
N GLU A 86 15.71 11.57 -15.80
CA GLU A 86 15.21 12.94 -15.63
C GLU A 86 14.42 13.12 -14.31
N GLY A 87 14.27 12.05 -13.53
CA GLY A 87 13.53 12.03 -12.28
C GLY A 87 12.21 11.27 -12.37
N LEU A 88 11.44 11.34 -11.29
CA LEU A 88 10.13 10.73 -11.18
C LEU A 88 9.09 11.48 -11.99
N THR A 89 8.21 10.75 -12.67
CA THR A 89 7.01 11.28 -13.30
C THR A 89 5.79 10.50 -12.91
N ARG A 90 4.66 11.15 -12.70
CA ARG A 90 3.40 10.47 -12.41
C ARG A 90 2.86 9.81 -13.68
N ALA A 91 2.70 8.48 -13.66
CA ALA A 91 2.17 7.69 -14.77
C ALA A 91 0.64 7.49 -14.65
N ALA A 92 0.14 7.30 -13.43
CA ALA A 92 -1.30 7.21 -13.14
C ALA A 92 -1.57 7.57 -11.67
N ALA A 93 -2.80 7.99 -11.35
CA ALA A 93 -3.22 8.30 -10.00
C ALA A 93 -4.71 8.04 -9.79
N SER A 94 -5.07 7.52 -8.62
CA SER A 94 -6.48 7.42 -8.22
C SER A 94 -7.09 8.79 -7.96
N PRO A 95 -8.42 8.96 -8.03
CA PRO A 95 -9.08 10.26 -7.86
C PRO A 95 -8.82 10.93 -6.51
N ALA A 96 -8.57 10.15 -5.47
CA ALA A 96 -8.27 10.67 -4.12
C ALA A 96 -6.77 10.89 -3.85
N ALA A 97 -5.91 10.64 -4.84
CA ALA A 97 -4.47 10.87 -4.70
C ALA A 97 -4.17 12.37 -4.57
N PRO A 98 -3.15 12.77 -3.80
CA PRO A 98 -2.68 14.15 -3.77
C PRO A 98 -2.34 14.66 -5.17
N GLU A 99 -2.50 15.96 -5.39
CA GLU A 99 -2.15 16.57 -6.68
C GLU A 99 -0.66 16.44 -7.02
N ASP A 100 -0.34 16.38 -8.31
CA ASP A 100 1.04 16.40 -8.78
C ASP A 100 1.58 17.84 -8.64
N ASP A 101 2.59 18.03 -7.80
CA ASP A 101 3.21 19.33 -7.57
C ASP A 101 4.17 19.77 -8.70
N GLY A 102 4.32 18.93 -9.72
CA GLY A 102 5.23 19.15 -10.84
C GLY A 102 6.70 18.91 -10.52
N SER A 103 7.05 18.52 -9.31
CA SER A 103 8.43 18.13 -8.96
C SER A 103 8.85 16.87 -9.73
N ARG A 104 10.15 16.74 -9.95
CA ARG A 104 10.75 15.56 -10.63
C ARG A 104 11.97 15.10 -9.85
N PRO A 105 11.76 14.70 -8.57
CA PRO A 105 12.87 14.31 -7.71
C PRO A 105 13.54 13.04 -8.22
N GLN A 106 14.81 12.86 -7.85
CA GLN A 106 15.49 11.59 -8.01
C GLN A 106 15.14 10.68 -6.82
N MET A 107 14.74 9.47 -7.10
CA MET A 107 14.43 8.46 -6.08
C MET A 107 15.49 7.36 -6.11
N PRO A 108 15.99 6.89 -4.95
CA PRO A 108 16.85 5.72 -4.92
C PRO A 108 16.08 4.49 -5.45
N PRO A 109 16.79 3.49 -5.99
CA PRO A 109 16.17 2.24 -6.43
C PRO A 109 15.35 1.60 -5.32
N ILE A 110 14.13 1.16 -5.65
CA ILE A 110 13.25 0.41 -4.74
C ILE A 110 13.32 -1.06 -5.14
N GLU A 111 13.96 -1.87 -4.31
CA GLU A 111 14.14 -3.30 -4.57
C GLU A 111 13.02 -4.16 -4.03
N ALA A 112 12.36 -3.71 -2.95
CA ALA A 112 11.27 -4.43 -2.29
C ALA A 112 10.22 -3.47 -1.74
N ALA A 113 9.04 -4.00 -1.45
CA ALA A 113 7.99 -3.22 -0.80
C ALA A 113 8.43 -2.79 0.61
N ARG A 114 8.14 -1.53 0.97
CA ARG A 114 8.44 -0.96 2.27
C ARG A 114 7.56 0.24 2.60
N ILE A 115 7.50 0.57 3.87
CA ILE A 115 6.88 1.83 4.34
C ILE A 115 7.83 2.98 3.97
N LEU A 116 7.26 4.11 3.52
CA LEU A 116 7.97 5.37 3.34
C LEU A 116 8.02 6.12 4.67
N GLN A 117 9.18 6.72 4.95
CA GLN A 117 9.41 7.50 6.15
C GLN A 117 9.87 8.92 5.75
N PRO A 118 9.23 9.99 6.28
CA PRO A 118 9.57 11.37 5.89
C PRO A 118 11.05 11.70 6.06
N ASP A 119 11.66 11.20 7.12
CA ASP A 119 13.08 11.47 7.44
C ASP A 119 14.08 10.81 6.48
N PHE A 120 13.66 9.76 5.76
CA PHE A 120 14.53 8.98 4.87
C PHE A 120 14.11 9.09 3.39
N ASP A 121 12.86 9.44 3.12
CA ASP A 121 12.29 9.49 1.79
C ASP A 121 11.98 10.92 1.34
N GLY A 122 12.95 11.83 1.52
CA GLY A 122 12.82 13.25 1.17
C GLY A 122 12.56 13.53 -0.33
N TRP A 123 12.51 12.49 -1.16
CA TRP A 123 12.05 12.60 -2.54
C TRP A 123 10.52 12.62 -2.64
N ALA A 124 9.81 12.05 -1.66
CA ALA A 124 8.36 12.07 -1.62
C ALA A 124 7.87 13.44 -1.14
N PRO A 125 6.85 14.04 -1.79
CA PRO A 125 6.32 15.34 -1.36
C PRO A 125 5.82 15.31 0.08
N ASP A 126 6.13 16.35 0.86
CA ASP A 126 5.65 16.50 2.25
C ASP A 126 4.12 16.42 2.36
N SER A 127 3.41 16.86 1.31
CA SER A 127 1.96 16.81 1.24
C SER A 127 1.41 15.37 1.34
N TRP A 128 2.18 14.37 0.96
CA TRP A 128 1.76 12.95 1.02
C TRP A 128 1.70 12.43 2.45
N PHE A 129 2.51 12.99 3.35
CA PHE A 129 2.58 12.59 4.76
C PHE A 129 1.60 13.35 5.66
N GLN A 130 0.85 14.31 5.10
CA GLN A 130 -0.12 15.08 5.87
C GLN A 130 -1.28 14.21 6.38
N LEU A 131 -1.98 14.70 7.40
CA LEU A 131 -3.15 14.05 8.02
C LEU A 131 -2.86 12.66 8.60
N GLY A 132 -1.63 12.40 9.03
CA GLY A 132 -1.25 11.09 9.55
C GLY A 132 -1.37 10.00 8.50
N THR A 133 -0.95 10.29 7.26
CA THR A 133 -0.97 9.32 6.16
C THR A 133 0.20 8.36 6.29
N SER A 134 -0.10 7.08 6.41
CA SER A 134 0.89 6.01 6.23
C SER A 134 1.05 5.67 4.76
N LEU A 135 2.30 5.54 4.30
CA LEU A 135 2.65 5.31 2.90
C LEU A 135 3.43 4.01 2.73
N THR A 136 3.07 3.24 1.72
CA THR A 136 3.84 2.06 1.29
C THR A 136 4.18 2.17 -0.19
N ILE A 137 5.43 1.85 -0.54
CA ILE A 137 5.92 1.77 -1.92
C ILE A 137 6.29 0.35 -2.28
N THR A 138 6.03 -0.05 -3.51
CA THR A 138 6.49 -1.31 -4.09
C THR A 138 6.94 -1.13 -5.55
N PRO A 139 8.01 -1.80 -6.00
CA PRO A 139 8.34 -1.83 -7.42
C PRO A 139 7.33 -2.68 -8.18
N LEU A 140 6.99 -2.28 -9.41
CA LEU A 140 6.30 -3.15 -10.37
C LEU A 140 7.38 -3.92 -11.14
N HIS A 141 7.73 -5.09 -10.60
CA HIS A 141 8.94 -5.82 -10.99
C HIS A 141 9.07 -6.06 -12.51
N GLY A 142 10.25 -5.76 -13.03
CA GLY A 142 10.57 -5.89 -14.46
C GLY A 142 10.14 -4.70 -15.31
N THR A 143 9.72 -3.61 -14.67
CA THR A 143 9.37 -2.34 -15.31
C THR A 143 10.16 -1.18 -14.70
N ASP A 144 10.02 0.01 -15.25
CA ASP A 144 10.51 1.28 -14.73
C ASP A 144 9.49 1.98 -13.79
N LEU A 145 8.50 1.22 -13.29
CA LEU A 145 7.38 1.74 -12.53
C LEU A 145 7.44 1.32 -11.07
N VAL A 146 6.98 2.21 -10.19
CA VAL A 146 6.72 1.93 -8.78
C VAL A 146 5.29 2.33 -8.42
N LEU A 147 4.67 1.58 -7.52
CA LEU A 147 3.36 1.86 -6.97
C LEU A 147 3.51 2.40 -5.56
N VAL A 148 2.87 3.53 -5.26
CA VAL A 148 2.72 4.08 -3.92
C VAL A 148 1.25 4.02 -3.53
N VAL A 149 0.97 3.53 -2.33
CA VAL A 149 -0.37 3.55 -1.73
C VAL A 149 -0.35 4.33 -0.43
N GLY A 150 -1.39 5.13 -0.20
CA GLY A 150 -1.52 5.97 0.99
C GLY A 150 -2.81 5.67 1.76
N ARG A 151 -2.67 5.54 3.07
CA ARG A 151 -3.77 5.37 4.03
C ARG A 151 -3.85 6.61 4.92
N VAL A 152 -4.87 7.43 4.70
CA VAL A 152 -5.08 8.71 5.42
C VAL A 152 -5.77 8.43 6.75
N GLY A 153 -5.20 8.95 7.87
CA GLY A 153 -5.83 8.93 9.20
C GLY A 153 -6.04 7.53 9.79
N GLY A 154 -5.43 6.50 9.19
CA GLY A 154 -5.51 5.12 9.63
C GLY A 154 -4.26 4.67 10.40
N PRO A 155 -4.25 3.44 10.91
CA PRO A 155 -3.04 2.84 11.45
C PRO A 155 -2.00 2.63 10.35
N ASP A 156 -0.74 2.57 10.73
CA ASP A 156 0.34 2.23 9.81
C ASP A 156 0.11 0.88 9.13
N PHE A 157 0.69 0.72 7.95
CA PHE A 157 0.66 -0.57 7.27
C PHE A 157 1.43 -1.60 8.10
N LEU A 158 0.81 -2.76 8.32
CA LEU A 158 1.46 -3.89 8.97
C LEU A 158 2.51 -4.53 8.04
N ALA A 159 3.47 -5.22 8.62
CA ALA A 159 4.50 -5.93 7.84
C ALA A 159 3.89 -6.98 6.89
N SER A 160 2.78 -7.61 7.25
CA SER A 160 2.03 -8.54 6.39
C SER A 160 1.38 -7.83 5.21
N GLU A 161 0.80 -6.63 5.43
CA GLU A 161 0.19 -5.82 4.35
C GLU A 161 1.25 -5.30 3.38
N VAL A 162 2.40 -4.86 3.90
CA VAL A 162 3.53 -4.43 3.05
C VAL A 162 4.02 -5.59 2.17
N ARG A 163 4.12 -6.79 2.73
CA ARG A 163 4.50 -8.00 1.99
C ARG A 163 3.48 -8.33 0.90
N GLU A 164 2.19 -8.28 1.24
CA GLU A 164 1.10 -8.50 0.30
C GLU A 164 1.10 -7.49 -0.85
N ILE A 165 1.33 -6.20 -0.55
CA ILE A 165 1.50 -5.15 -1.58
C ILE A 165 2.72 -5.46 -2.46
N GLY A 166 3.80 -6.01 -1.89
CA GLY A 166 4.96 -6.47 -2.62
C GLY A 166 4.65 -7.60 -3.60
N ASP A 167 3.90 -8.60 -3.14
CA ASP A 167 3.47 -9.73 -3.99
C ASP A 167 2.57 -9.25 -5.14
N LEU A 168 1.65 -8.32 -4.86
CA LEU A 168 0.84 -7.68 -5.89
C LEU A 168 1.69 -6.90 -6.89
N GLY A 169 2.72 -6.18 -6.43
CA GLY A 169 3.68 -5.49 -7.29
C GLY A 169 4.44 -6.43 -8.23
N CYS A 170 4.80 -7.62 -7.76
CA CYS A 170 5.40 -8.67 -8.60
C CYS A 170 4.44 -9.15 -9.70
N ILE A 171 3.19 -9.45 -9.33
CA ILE A 171 2.19 -9.98 -10.28
C ILE A 171 1.83 -8.90 -11.32
N VAL A 172 1.54 -7.67 -10.86
CA VAL A 172 1.22 -6.56 -11.77
C VAL A 172 2.39 -6.26 -12.70
N GLY A 173 3.62 -6.24 -12.18
CA GLY A 173 4.81 -6.08 -13.02
C GLY A 173 4.95 -7.17 -14.10
N ALA A 174 4.49 -8.40 -13.83
CA ALA A 174 4.45 -9.46 -14.83
C ALA A 174 3.34 -9.25 -15.88
N ILE A 175 2.21 -8.67 -15.51
CA ILE A 175 1.11 -8.33 -16.44
C ILE A 175 1.52 -7.19 -17.40
N LEU A 176 2.34 -6.24 -16.93
CA LEU A 176 2.76 -5.06 -17.68
C LEU A 176 3.90 -5.32 -18.69
N ARG A 177 4.49 -6.50 -18.68
CA ARG A 177 5.56 -6.92 -19.62
C ARG A 177 5.01 -7.58 -20.87
#